data_4ded595eb67f8e00b6bd89bade885f07
#
_entry.id   4ded595eb67f8e00b6bd89bade885f07
#
_cell.length_a   1.000
_cell.length_b   1.000
_cell.length_c   1.000
_cell.angle_alpha   90.00
_cell.angle_beta   90.00
_cell.angle_gamma   90.00
#
_symmetry.space_group_name_H-M   'P 1'
#
loop_
_entity.id
_entity.type
_entity.pdbx_description
1 polymer ?
#
loop_
_entity_poly.entity_id
_entity_poly.type
_entity_poly.pdbx_seq_one_letter_code
_entity_poly.pdbx_strand_id
1 'polypeptide(L)'
;MNNTFSDLLSSFVHQKDIDVYPMTLYCGIDRSLMYKYLNGKDYPKDQSVIERMADFMRLSPPEHDDLITAWQIQKTGWKEWNSRQNVEKFLLS
;
A
#
# COMPACT_ATOMS: atom_id res chain seq x y z
N MET A 1 1.57 8.45 11.16
CA MET A 1 2.37 8.39 10.00
C MET A 1 2.92 7.01 9.66
N ASN A 2 2.65 6.07 10.46
CA ASN A 2 3.23 4.78 10.29
C ASN A 2 2.49 3.87 9.34
N ASN A 3 1.24 4.20 9.02
CA ASN A 3 0.42 3.38 8.15
C ASN A 3 0.36 3.97 6.76
N THR A 4 1.51 4.27 6.22
CA THR A 4 1.60 4.95 4.94
C THR A 4 0.81 4.26 3.84
N PHE A 5 0.93 2.93 3.75
CA PHE A 5 0.19 2.18 2.74
C PHE A 5 -1.30 2.29 2.96
N SER A 6 -1.74 2.05 4.18
CA SER A 6 -3.16 2.08 4.53
C SER A 6 -3.75 3.48 4.31
N ASP A 7 -3.03 4.50 4.73
CA ASP A 7 -3.47 5.88 4.55
C ASP A 7 -3.58 6.23 3.08
N LEU A 8 -2.60 5.86 2.29
CA LEU A 8 -2.60 6.16 0.87
C LEU A 8 -3.70 5.39 0.14
N LEU A 9 -3.85 4.10 0.47
CA LEU A 9 -4.91 3.28 -0.11
C LEU A 9 -6.28 3.86 0.19
N SER A 10 -6.53 4.21 1.45
CA SER A 10 -7.80 4.80 1.85
C SER A 10 -8.03 6.14 1.17
N SER A 11 -6.98 6.91 1.01
CA SER A 11 -7.05 8.20 0.33
C SER A 11 -7.50 8.02 -1.13
N PHE A 12 -6.91 7.07 -1.84
CA PHE A 12 -7.30 6.79 -3.22
C PHE A 12 -8.74 6.29 -3.32
N VAL A 13 -9.12 5.41 -2.40
CA VAL A 13 -10.50 4.90 -2.38
C VAL A 13 -11.48 6.05 -2.21
N HIS A 14 -11.16 6.97 -1.32
CA HIS A 14 -12.03 8.11 -1.06
C HIS A 14 -12.03 9.12 -2.21
N GLN A 15 -10.85 9.50 -2.69
CA GLN A 15 -10.71 10.49 -3.75
C GLN A 15 -11.34 10.05 -5.05
N LYS A 16 -11.23 8.78 -5.37
CA LYS A 16 -11.73 8.25 -6.65
C LYS A 16 -13.11 7.63 -6.51
N ASP A 17 -13.70 7.74 -5.33
CA ASP A 17 -15.04 7.21 -5.06
C ASP A 17 -15.13 5.73 -5.42
N ILE A 18 -14.17 4.96 -4.95
CA ILE A 18 -14.05 3.54 -5.28
C ILE A 18 -15.06 2.74 -4.44
N ASP A 19 -15.77 1.85 -5.10
CA ASP A 19 -16.63 0.89 -4.42
C ASP A 19 -15.75 -0.28 -3.95
N VAL A 20 -15.66 -0.43 -2.64
CA VAL A 20 -14.74 -1.39 -2.03
C VAL A 20 -15.12 -2.84 -2.37
N TYR A 21 -16.39 -3.15 -2.39
CA TYR A 21 -16.81 -4.54 -2.62
C TYR A 21 -16.39 -5.06 -4.00
N PRO A 22 -16.70 -4.37 -5.10
CA PRO A 22 -16.21 -4.81 -6.41
C PRO A 22 -14.68 -4.88 -6.48
N MET A 23 -13.98 -3.96 -5.82
CA MET A 23 -12.52 -4.01 -5.78
C MET A 23 -12.05 -5.28 -5.08
N THR A 24 -12.71 -5.66 -4.01
CA THR A 24 -12.41 -6.89 -3.28
C THR A 24 -12.52 -8.11 -4.19
N LEU A 25 -13.59 -8.16 -4.96
CA LEU A 25 -13.81 -9.26 -5.90
C LEU A 25 -12.74 -9.26 -7.00
N TYR A 26 -12.41 -8.10 -7.50
CA TYR A 26 -11.40 -7.99 -8.56
C TYR A 26 -10.04 -8.46 -8.07
N CYS A 27 -9.71 -8.16 -6.83
CA CYS A 27 -8.44 -8.56 -6.24
C CYS A 27 -8.43 -10.03 -5.80
N GLY A 28 -9.59 -10.66 -5.73
CA GLY A 28 -9.69 -12.07 -5.33
C GLY A 28 -9.37 -12.30 -3.88
N ILE A 29 -9.66 -11.34 -3.02
CA ILE A 29 -9.42 -11.45 -1.59
C ILE A 29 -10.73 -11.36 -0.83
N ASP A 30 -10.66 -11.68 0.45
CA ASP A 30 -11.80 -11.62 1.34
C ASP A 30 -12.10 -10.17 1.73
N ARG A 31 -13.37 -9.85 1.91
CA ARG A 31 -13.77 -8.49 2.28
C ARG A 31 -13.18 -8.07 3.62
N SER A 32 -13.16 -8.97 4.58
CA SER A 32 -12.57 -8.64 5.88
C SER A 32 -11.08 -8.36 5.76
N LEU A 33 -10.40 -9.05 4.86
CA LEU A 33 -8.98 -8.79 4.61
C LEU A 33 -8.77 -7.42 3.96
N MET A 34 -9.63 -7.06 3.00
CA MET A 34 -9.55 -5.73 2.39
C MET A 34 -9.70 -4.64 3.44
N TYR A 35 -10.63 -4.79 4.38
CA TYR A 35 -10.80 -3.80 5.44
C TYR A 35 -9.61 -3.75 6.38
N LYS A 36 -8.93 -4.86 6.61
CA LYS A 36 -7.69 -4.85 7.39
C LYS A 36 -6.62 -4.01 6.69
N TYR A 37 -6.54 -4.12 5.37
CA TYR A 37 -5.59 -3.30 4.60
C TYR A 37 -5.94 -1.82 4.69
N LEU A 38 -7.23 -1.50 4.58
CA LEU A 38 -7.68 -0.11 4.64
C LEU A 38 -7.50 0.50 6.02
N ASN A 39 -7.58 -0.31 7.07
CA ASN A 39 -7.47 0.14 8.44
C ASN A 39 -6.07 0.08 9.01
N GLY A 40 -5.11 -0.41 8.24
CA GLY A 40 -3.73 -0.48 8.68
C GLY A 40 -3.42 -1.64 9.61
N LYS A 41 -4.31 -2.61 9.68
CA LYS A 41 -4.10 -3.78 10.55
C LYS A 41 -3.30 -4.88 9.87
N ASP A 42 -3.23 -4.82 8.54
CA ASP A 42 -2.49 -5.80 7.77
C ASP A 42 -2.08 -5.15 6.46
N TYR A 43 -1.30 -5.83 5.69
CA TYR A 43 -0.89 -5.37 4.37
C TYR A 43 -0.78 -6.58 3.45
N PRO A 44 -0.95 -6.39 2.12
CA PRO A 44 -0.80 -7.50 1.18
C PRO A 44 0.60 -8.10 1.22
N LYS A 45 0.68 -9.40 1.16
CA LYS A 45 1.97 -10.10 1.16
C LYS A 45 2.54 -10.22 -0.24
N ASP A 46 1.71 -10.01 -1.25
CA ASP A 46 2.08 -10.23 -2.65
C ASP A 46 1.81 -8.96 -3.42
N GLN A 47 2.79 -8.54 -4.21
CA GLN A 47 2.67 -7.35 -5.04
C GLN A 47 1.52 -7.46 -6.04
N SER A 48 1.17 -8.66 -6.46
CA SER A 48 0.08 -8.84 -7.42
C SER A 48 -1.24 -8.26 -6.92
N VAL A 49 -1.47 -8.29 -5.62
CA VAL A 49 -2.68 -7.70 -5.03
C VAL A 49 -2.65 -6.18 -5.22
N ILE A 50 -1.48 -5.57 -4.98
CA ILE A 50 -1.32 -4.13 -5.17
C ILE A 50 -1.56 -3.76 -6.63
N GLU A 51 -1.03 -4.56 -7.54
CA GLU A 51 -1.21 -4.31 -8.98
C GLU A 51 -2.68 -4.35 -9.38
N ARG A 52 -3.43 -5.29 -8.80
CA ARG A 52 -4.86 -5.38 -9.07
C ARG A 52 -5.63 -4.22 -8.48
N MET A 53 -5.26 -3.78 -7.29
CA MET A 53 -5.86 -2.59 -6.69
C MET A 53 -5.63 -1.37 -7.57
N ALA A 54 -4.39 -1.18 -7.99
CA ALA A 54 -4.03 -0.05 -8.84
C ALA A 54 -4.80 -0.10 -10.17
N ASP A 55 -4.90 -1.28 -10.74
CA ASP A 55 -5.64 -1.47 -12.00
C ASP A 55 -7.11 -1.14 -11.83
N PHE A 56 -7.72 -1.65 -10.78
CA PHE A 56 -9.13 -1.40 -10.50
C PHE A 56 -9.40 0.08 -10.29
N MET A 57 -8.54 0.74 -9.54
CA MET A 57 -8.68 2.16 -9.24
C MET A 57 -8.20 3.05 -10.37
N ARG A 58 -7.61 2.48 -11.41
CA ARG A 58 -7.07 3.21 -12.56
C ARG A 58 -6.08 4.27 -12.13
N LEU A 59 -5.14 3.85 -11.31
CA LEU A 59 -4.10 4.76 -10.84
C LEU A 59 -3.18 5.17 -11.97
N SER A 60 -2.79 6.44 -11.97
CA SER A 60 -1.78 6.91 -12.90
C SER A 60 -0.42 6.30 -12.53
N PRO A 61 0.59 6.33 -13.43
CA PRO A 61 1.90 5.79 -13.09
C PRO A 61 2.51 6.38 -11.81
N PRO A 62 2.46 7.69 -11.56
CA PRO A 62 2.96 8.22 -10.29
C PRO A 62 2.18 7.71 -9.08
N GLU A 63 0.86 7.59 -9.20
CA GLU A 63 0.02 7.09 -8.11
C GLU A 63 0.34 5.62 -7.82
N HIS A 64 0.51 4.84 -8.87
CA HIS A 64 0.89 3.44 -8.74
C HIS A 64 2.23 3.32 -8.03
N ASP A 65 3.22 4.11 -8.45
CA ASP A 65 4.55 4.08 -7.84
C ASP A 65 4.49 4.47 -6.36
N ASP A 66 3.68 5.47 -6.03
CA ASP A 66 3.51 5.88 -4.65
C ASP A 66 2.92 4.76 -3.80
N LEU A 67 1.94 4.06 -4.34
CA LEU A 67 1.30 2.97 -3.60
C LEU A 67 2.27 1.81 -3.40
N ILE A 68 3.03 1.46 -4.43
CA ILE A 68 4.03 0.40 -4.33
C ILE A 68 5.10 0.77 -3.31
N THR A 69 5.57 2.00 -3.34
CA THR A 69 6.58 2.47 -2.39
C THR A 69 6.06 2.40 -0.96
N ALA A 70 4.84 2.88 -0.75
CA ALA A 70 4.21 2.84 0.57
C ALA A 70 4.06 1.41 1.06
N TRP A 71 3.69 0.50 0.17
CA TRP A 71 3.56 -0.91 0.50
C TRP A 71 4.91 -1.52 0.88
N GLN A 72 5.96 -1.19 0.15
CA GLN A 72 7.30 -1.71 0.45
C GLN A 72 7.77 -1.25 1.82
N ILE A 73 7.52 -0.01 2.16
CA ILE A 73 7.86 0.52 3.48
C ILE A 73 7.10 -0.23 4.57
N GLN A 74 5.81 -0.46 4.34
CA GLN A 74 4.96 -1.18 5.29
C GLN A 74 5.43 -2.62 5.45
N LYS A 75 5.74 -3.27 4.34
CA LYS A 75 6.15 -4.68 4.32
C LYS A 75 7.48 -4.89 5.02
N THR A 76 8.43 -4.03 4.76
CA THR A 76 9.76 -4.11 5.38
C THR A 76 9.71 -3.73 6.85
N GLY A 77 8.78 -2.86 7.21
CA GLY A 77 8.70 -2.29 8.53
C GLY A 77 9.41 -0.95 8.54
N TRP A 78 8.73 0.03 9.06
CA TRP A 78 9.23 1.40 9.05
C TRP A 78 10.58 1.51 9.72
N LYS A 79 10.72 0.85 10.86
CA LYS A 79 11.94 0.93 11.64
C LYS A 79 13.13 0.34 10.88
N GLU A 80 12.93 -0.80 10.28
CA GLU A 80 13.97 -1.48 9.52
C GLU A 80 14.36 -0.69 8.28
N TRP A 81 13.38 -0.18 7.56
CA TRP A 81 13.61 0.62 6.37
C TRP A 81 14.40 1.87 6.72
N ASN A 82 14.01 2.53 7.81
CA ASN A 82 14.65 3.75 8.26
C ASN A 82 16.09 3.48 8.72
N SER A 83 16.33 2.35 9.38
CA SER A 83 17.66 1.93 9.79
C SER A 83 18.57 1.72 8.60
N ARG A 84 18.03 1.12 7.56
CA ARG A 84 18.79 0.88 6.33
C ARG A 84 19.23 2.20 5.70
N GLN A 85 18.34 3.17 5.66
CA GLN A 85 18.66 4.50 5.16
C GLN A 85 19.76 5.15 6.00
N ASN A 86 19.68 5.02 7.32
CA ASN A 86 20.66 5.58 8.22
C ASN A 86 22.04 4.95 8.04
N VAL A 87 22.08 3.64 7.84
CA VAL A 87 23.33 2.94 7.62
C VAL A 87 24.02 3.43 6.36
N GLU A 88 23.26 3.52 5.28
CA GLU A 88 23.77 4.02 4.00
C GLU A 88 24.35 5.41 4.16
N LYS A 89 23.60 6.27 4.81
CA LYS A 89 23.99 7.64 5.03
C LYS A 89 25.26 7.72 5.86
N PHE A 90 25.35 6.88 6.84
CA PHE A 90 26.51 6.81 7.72
C PHE A 90 27.74 6.39 6.94
N LEU A 91 27.62 5.39 6.12
CA LEU A 91 28.73 4.89 5.32
C LEU A 91 29.23 5.88 4.28
N LEU A 92 28.35 6.71 3.79
CA LEU A 92 28.71 7.71 2.80
C LEU A 92 29.29 8.98 3.38
N SER A 93 29.07 9.17 4.65
CA SER A 93 29.65 10.35 5.31
C SER A 93 31.00 10.02 5.89
#